data_5dc9864e25aef646841a98c123dc40bf
#
_entry.id   5dc9864e25aef646841a98c123dc40bf
#
_cell.length_a   1.000
_cell.length_b   1.000
_cell.length_c   1.000
_cell.angle_alpha   90.00
_cell.angle_beta   90.00
_cell.angle_gamma   90.00
#
_symmetry.space_group_name_H-M   'P 1'
#
loop_
_entity.id
_entity.type
_entity.pdbx_description
1 polymer ?
#
loop_
_entity_poly.entity_id
_entity_poly.type
_entity_poly.pdbx_seq_one_letter_code
_entity_poly.pdbx_strand_id
1 'polypeptide(L)'
;VLGVFGFIYRGPLMMAVGFYYMAPGHDFTDQAPAAAPDYTDDTNWAALPNREDSADVIPTGLTLDANSKVAVDVFFVHPTTFISPSNWNQPLDNERANEITDSWVMRDQASVFNGCCDVYAPRYRQATLYSFTDTSEVKNGEQALELAYNDVKTAFRYFIENYNDGRPFILAGH
;
A
#
# COMPACT_ATOMS: atom_id res chain seq x y z
N VAL A 1 42.25 0.64 12.74
CA VAL A 1 41.39 1.80 12.46
C VAL A 1 40.60 1.55 11.19
N LEU A 2 41.22 1.16 10.06
CA LEU A 2 40.54 0.89 8.78
C LEU A 2 39.51 -0.26 8.86
N GLY A 3 39.78 -1.32 9.64
CA GLY A 3 38.85 -2.46 9.79
C GLY A 3 37.57 -2.13 10.55
N VAL A 4 37.65 -1.25 11.55
CA VAL A 4 36.47 -0.81 12.33
C VAL A 4 35.58 0.14 11.50
N PHE A 5 36.20 1.03 10.73
CA PHE A 5 35.46 1.89 9.78
C PHE A 5 34.72 1.06 8.73
N GLY A 6 35.40 0.05 8.13
CA GLY A 6 34.76 -0.85 7.15
C GLY A 6 33.58 -1.62 7.73
N PHE A 7 33.63 -2.00 9.00
CA PHE A 7 32.51 -2.71 9.65
C PHE A 7 31.32 -1.78 9.94
N ILE A 8 31.57 -0.57 10.43
CA ILE A 8 30.51 0.41 10.77
C ILE A 8 29.75 0.89 9.52
N TYR A 9 30.45 1.09 8.40
CA TYR A 9 29.83 1.60 7.17
C TYR A 9 29.33 0.50 6.21
N ARG A 10 29.55 -0.77 6.53
CA ARG A 10 29.11 -1.90 5.69
C ARG A 10 27.59 -1.94 5.53
N GLY A 11 26.83 -1.73 6.60
CA GLY A 11 25.37 -1.70 6.57
C GLY A 11 24.82 -0.56 5.70
N PRO A 12 25.16 0.70 5.98
CA PRO A 12 24.74 1.84 5.14
C PRO A 12 25.17 1.71 3.67
N LEU A 13 26.39 1.23 3.41
CA LEU A 13 26.87 1.01 2.06
C LEU A 13 26.07 -0.07 1.32
N MET A 14 25.79 -1.19 1.97
CA MET A 14 24.97 -2.27 1.40
C MET A 14 23.53 -1.78 1.12
N MET A 15 22.97 -0.97 2.02
CA MET A 15 21.67 -0.35 1.79
C MET A 15 21.71 0.61 0.59
N ALA A 16 22.69 1.49 0.50
CA ALA A 16 22.82 2.42 -0.62
C ALA A 16 22.98 1.69 -1.97
N VAL A 17 23.79 0.63 -1.97
CA VAL A 17 23.94 -0.23 -3.16
C VAL A 17 22.63 -0.95 -3.47
N GLY A 18 21.93 -1.48 -2.46
CA GLY A 18 20.62 -2.10 -2.64
C GLY A 18 19.60 -1.13 -3.24
N PHE A 19 19.51 0.08 -2.72
CA PHE A 19 18.64 1.13 -3.25
C PHE A 19 18.97 1.51 -4.70
N TYR A 20 20.26 1.58 -5.05
CA TYR A 20 20.69 1.84 -6.42
C TYR A 20 20.18 0.77 -7.41
N TYR A 21 20.24 -0.52 -7.02
CA TYR A 21 19.72 -1.62 -7.84
C TYR A 21 18.18 -1.71 -7.84
N MET A 22 17.50 -0.99 -6.97
CA MET A 22 16.03 -0.90 -6.93
C MET A 22 15.49 0.23 -7.81
N ALA A 23 16.36 1.10 -8.33
CA ALA A 23 15.97 2.18 -9.21
C ALA A 23 15.52 1.62 -10.56
N PRO A 24 14.35 2.02 -11.08
CA PRO A 24 13.99 1.75 -12.46
C PRO A 24 15.03 2.37 -13.41
N GLY A 25 15.45 1.57 -14.42
CA GLY A 25 16.50 1.95 -15.35
C GLY A 25 16.05 2.88 -16.50
N HIS A 26 14.90 3.52 -16.38
CA HIS A 26 14.29 4.38 -17.41
C HIS A 26 13.50 5.52 -16.76
N ASP A 27 13.18 6.56 -17.51
CA ASP A 27 12.33 7.63 -17.01
C ASP A 27 10.87 7.17 -16.86
N PHE A 28 10.13 7.81 -15.96
CA PHE A 28 8.72 7.49 -15.69
C PHE A 28 7.86 7.59 -16.97
N THR A 29 8.19 8.53 -17.84
CA THR A 29 7.48 8.78 -19.10
C THR A 29 7.83 7.81 -20.22
N ASP A 30 8.88 7.02 -20.09
CA ASP A 30 9.31 6.07 -21.12
C ASP A 30 8.45 4.79 -21.15
N GLN A 31 7.68 4.56 -20.11
CA GLN A 31 6.78 3.42 -20.01
C GLN A 31 5.35 3.89 -19.74
N ALA A 32 4.41 3.38 -20.55
CA ALA A 32 3.00 3.61 -20.27
C ALA A 32 2.63 3.02 -18.88
N PRO A 33 1.92 3.75 -18.02
CA PRO A 33 1.49 3.22 -16.74
C PRO A 33 0.56 2.03 -16.95
N ALA A 34 0.56 1.09 -15.99
CA ALA A 34 -0.42 0.01 -15.93
C ALA A 34 -1.85 0.58 -15.92
N ALA A 35 -2.82 -0.25 -16.29
CA ALA A 35 -4.24 0.13 -16.26
C ALA A 35 -4.64 0.64 -14.87
N ALA A 36 -5.43 1.70 -14.83
CA ALA A 36 -5.97 2.22 -13.58
C ALA A 36 -6.95 1.23 -12.94
N PRO A 37 -7.03 1.16 -11.59
CA PRO A 37 -8.01 0.33 -10.92
C PRO A 37 -9.44 0.79 -11.20
N ASP A 38 -10.32 -0.17 -11.45
CA ASP A 38 -11.78 0.05 -11.49
C ASP A 38 -12.35 -0.35 -10.13
N TYR A 39 -12.70 0.63 -9.30
CA TYR A 39 -13.18 0.39 -7.94
C TYR A 39 -14.62 -0.12 -7.87
N THR A 40 -15.31 -0.28 -9.01
CA THR A 40 -16.57 -1.03 -9.10
C THR A 40 -16.33 -2.54 -9.01
N ASP A 41 -15.08 -3.00 -9.23
CA ASP A 41 -14.67 -4.39 -9.11
C ASP A 41 -14.03 -4.62 -7.73
N ASP A 42 -14.65 -5.47 -6.93
CA ASP A 42 -14.19 -5.83 -5.58
C ASP A 42 -12.77 -6.41 -5.55
N THR A 43 -12.26 -6.94 -6.66
CA THR A 43 -10.87 -7.43 -6.75
C THR A 43 -9.82 -6.31 -6.64
N ASN A 44 -10.22 -5.06 -6.91
CA ASN A 44 -9.38 -3.88 -6.74
C ASN A 44 -9.40 -3.31 -5.32
N TRP A 45 -9.89 -4.11 -4.36
CA TRP A 45 -9.79 -3.83 -2.93
C TRP A 45 -8.98 -4.93 -2.25
N ALA A 46 -8.11 -4.58 -1.32
CA ALA A 46 -7.37 -5.54 -0.49
C ALA A 46 -8.20 -5.99 0.71
N ALA A 47 -9.08 -5.12 1.23
CA ALA A 47 -10.07 -5.47 2.24
C ALA A 47 -11.42 -4.81 1.96
N LEU A 48 -12.50 -5.56 2.20
CA LEU A 48 -13.90 -5.13 2.14
C LEU A 48 -14.73 -5.85 3.19
N PRO A 49 -15.65 -5.20 3.89
CA PRO A 49 -16.42 -5.82 4.98
C PRO A 49 -17.47 -6.84 4.52
N ASN A 50 -17.75 -6.93 3.21
CA ASN A 50 -18.73 -7.85 2.62
C ASN A 50 -18.14 -9.20 2.18
N ARG A 51 -16.85 -9.43 2.42
CA ARG A 51 -16.15 -10.68 2.13
C ARG A 51 -15.13 -10.99 3.23
N GLU A 52 -14.75 -12.26 3.34
CA GLU A 52 -13.65 -12.68 4.22
C GLU A 52 -12.30 -12.34 3.60
N ASP A 53 -11.46 -11.63 4.36
CA ASP A 53 -10.10 -11.28 3.96
C ASP A 53 -9.14 -11.17 5.17
N SER A 54 -7.89 -10.82 4.91
CA SER A 54 -6.86 -10.82 5.97
C SER A 54 -7.03 -9.69 7.01
N ALA A 55 -7.83 -8.66 6.74
CA ALA A 55 -8.17 -7.65 7.73
C ALA A 55 -9.15 -8.18 8.79
N ASP A 56 -9.78 -9.32 8.56
CA ASP A 56 -10.70 -9.96 9.52
C ASP A 56 -9.97 -10.83 10.56
N VAL A 57 -8.66 -11.00 10.45
CA VAL A 57 -7.89 -11.85 11.36
C VAL A 57 -7.98 -11.35 12.80
N ILE A 58 -8.34 -12.28 13.71
CA ILE A 58 -8.40 -12.02 15.14
C ILE A 58 -7.18 -12.65 15.80
N PRO A 59 -6.40 -11.91 16.61
CA PRO A 59 -5.26 -12.47 17.32
C PRO A 59 -5.65 -13.64 18.22
N THR A 60 -4.78 -14.65 18.28
CA THR A 60 -5.00 -15.86 19.10
C THR A 60 -5.29 -15.48 20.57
N GLY A 61 -6.35 -16.02 21.11
CA GLY A 61 -6.77 -15.81 22.50
C GLY A 61 -7.66 -14.57 22.69
N LEU A 62 -7.96 -13.82 21.63
CA LEU A 62 -9.00 -12.80 21.65
C LEU A 62 -10.30 -13.33 21.05
N THR A 63 -11.41 -12.81 21.56
CA THR A 63 -12.74 -13.03 20.99
C THR A 63 -13.37 -11.66 20.77
N LEU A 64 -13.80 -11.39 19.56
CA LEU A 64 -14.54 -10.16 19.29
C LEU A 64 -16.01 -10.36 19.69
N ASP A 65 -16.55 -9.40 20.40
CA ASP A 65 -17.99 -9.33 20.63
C ASP A 65 -18.64 -8.71 19.38
N ALA A 66 -19.47 -9.49 18.70
CA ALA A 66 -20.19 -9.03 17.49
C ALA A 66 -21.04 -7.77 17.77
N ASN A 67 -21.43 -7.51 19.04
CA ASN A 67 -22.15 -6.31 19.43
C ASN A 67 -21.24 -5.11 19.70
N SER A 68 -19.94 -5.26 19.68
CA SER A 68 -18.98 -4.18 19.88
C SER A 68 -18.71 -3.34 18.62
N LYS A 69 -19.06 -3.86 17.43
CA LYS A 69 -18.93 -3.09 16.19
C LYS A 69 -19.79 -1.83 16.26
N VAL A 70 -19.15 -0.70 16.12
CA VAL A 70 -19.83 0.60 16.01
C VAL A 70 -20.04 0.92 14.53
N ALA A 71 -21.03 1.79 14.25
CA ALA A 71 -21.32 2.22 12.88
C ALA A 71 -20.27 3.24 12.40
N VAL A 72 -19.01 2.82 12.32
CA VAL A 72 -17.85 3.59 11.87
C VAL A 72 -17.10 2.79 10.82
N ASP A 73 -16.67 3.46 9.77
CA ASP A 73 -15.85 2.86 8.71
C ASP A 73 -14.39 3.23 8.89
N VAL A 74 -13.48 2.42 8.34
CA VAL A 74 -12.07 2.74 8.23
C VAL A 74 -11.68 2.68 6.76
N PHE A 75 -11.23 3.78 6.20
CA PHE A 75 -10.55 3.79 4.92
C PHE A 75 -9.05 3.69 5.17
N PHE A 76 -8.47 2.52 4.85
CA PHE A 76 -7.09 2.20 5.15
C PHE A 76 -6.21 2.26 3.89
N VAL A 77 -5.24 3.20 3.88
CA VAL A 77 -4.23 3.30 2.81
C VAL A 77 -2.99 2.52 3.25
N HIS A 78 -2.75 1.39 2.62
CA HIS A 78 -1.62 0.53 2.96
C HIS A 78 -0.27 1.13 2.50
N PRO A 79 0.86 0.80 3.17
CA PRO A 79 2.19 1.22 2.71
C PRO A 79 2.56 0.55 1.38
N THR A 80 3.60 1.05 0.73
CA THR A 80 4.13 0.36 -0.45
C THR A 80 4.77 -0.98 -0.07
N THR A 81 4.30 -2.02 -0.72
CA THR A 81 4.87 -3.38 -0.70
C THR A 81 5.60 -3.70 -2.01
N PHE A 82 5.61 -2.73 -2.92
CA PHE A 82 6.16 -2.88 -4.26
C PHE A 82 7.61 -2.39 -4.35
N ILE A 83 8.49 -3.28 -4.76
CA ILE A 83 9.90 -3.00 -5.03
C ILE A 83 10.20 -3.56 -6.41
N SER A 84 10.57 -2.70 -7.33
CA SER A 84 10.85 -3.10 -8.72
C SER A 84 11.92 -2.21 -9.36
N PRO A 85 12.93 -2.81 -10.00
CA PRO A 85 13.86 -2.09 -10.85
C PRO A 85 13.34 -1.88 -12.28
N SER A 86 12.16 -2.40 -12.59
CA SER A 86 11.61 -2.41 -13.95
C SER A 86 10.40 -1.49 -14.12
N ASN A 87 9.76 -1.08 -13.03
CA ASN A 87 8.54 -0.29 -13.08
C ASN A 87 8.54 0.77 -11.97
N TRP A 88 8.11 1.98 -12.29
CA TRP A 88 7.89 3.04 -11.31
C TRP A 88 6.64 2.81 -10.46
N ASN A 89 5.62 2.21 -11.05
CA ASN A 89 4.38 1.86 -10.33
C ASN A 89 4.03 0.38 -10.52
N GLN A 90 3.37 -0.16 -9.53
CA GLN A 90 2.91 -1.55 -9.50
C GLN A 90 1.81 -1.77 -10.55
N PRO A 91 1.94 -2.78 -11.43
CA PRO A 91 0.79 -3.36 -12.11
C PRO A 91 -0.15 -4.02 -11.09
N LEU A 92 -1.46 -3.83 -11.22
CA LEU A 92 -2.45 -4.33 -10.24
C LEU A 92 -2.47 -5.87 -10.11
N ASP A 93 -2.04 -6.57 -11.15
CA ASP A 93 -1.89 -8.02 -11.21
C ASP A 93 -0.54 -8.53 -10.67
N ASN A 94 0.25 -7.69 -10.02
CA ASN A 94 1.52 -8.10 -9.41
C ASN A 94 1.26 -8.99 -8.18
N GLU A 95 1.24 -10.31 -8.39
CA GLU A 95 0.92 -11.31 -7.37
C GLU A 95 1.78 -11.15 -6.11
N ARG A 96 3.09 -10.92 -6.26
CA ARG A 96 4.00 -10.82 -5.12
C ARG A 96 3.69 -9.62 -4.22
N ALA A 97 3.48 -8.45 -4.80
CA ALA A 97 3.16 -7.26 -4.01
C ALA A 97 1.77 -7.40 -3.38
N ASN A 98 0.80 -7.97 -4.10
CA ASN A 98 -0.52 -8.25 -3.58
C ASN A 98 -0.48 -9.26 -2.43
N GLU A 99 0.28 -10.36 -2.56
CA GLU A 99 0.44 -11.34 -1.49
C GLU A 99 1.03 -10.72 -0.21
N ILE A 100 2.05 -9.85 -0.34
CA ILE A 100 2.64 -9.15 0.80
C ILE A 100 1.61 -8.19 1.43
N THR A 101 0.87 -7.46 0.60
CA THR A 101 -0.20 -6.57 1.08
C THR A 101 -1.26 -7.36 1.85
N ASP A 102 -1.74 -8.47 1.30
CA ASP A 102 -2.80 -9.25 1.90
C ASP A 102 -2.34 -10.02 3.14
N SER A 103 -1.25 -10.81 3.00
CA SER A 103 -0.81 -11.71 4.06
C SER A 103 -0.13 -11.01 5.23
N TRP A 104 0.38 -9.80 5.02
CA TRP A 104 1.17 -9.09 6.02
C TRP A 104 0.52 -7.76 6.43
N VAL A 105 0.27 -6.86 5.47
CA VAL A 105 -0.23 -5.52 5.80
C VAL A 105 -1.68 -5.57 6.26
N MET A 106 -2.55 -6.26 5.54
CA MET A 106 -3.96 -6.38 5.95
C MET A 106 -4.06 -7.13 7.28
N ARG A 107 -3.34 -8.25 7.42
CA ARG A 107 -3.37 -9.07 8.63
C ARG A 107 -2.79 -8.36 9.86
N ASP A 108 -1.65 -7.67 9.72
CA ASP A 108 -0.88 -7.19 10.87
C ASP A 108 -1.11 -5.69 11.18
N GLN A 109 -1.73 -4.95 10.25
CA GLN A 109 -1.99 -3.52 10.41
C GLN A 109 -3.48 -3.18 10.28
N ALA A 110 -4.14 -3.55 9.19
CA ALA A 110 -5.54 -3.20 8.99
C ALA A 110 -6.48 -3.94 9.95
N SER A 111 -6.15 -5.19 10.32
CA SER A 111 -6.95 -6.01 11.23
C SER A 111 -7.14 -5.42 12.63
N VAL A 112 -6.30 -4.47 13.05
CA VAL A 112 -6.46 -3.79 14.35
C VAL A 112 -7.81 -3.08 14.47
N PHE A 113 -8.41 -2.73 13.37
CA PHE A 113 -9.70 -2.03 13.31
C PHE A 113 -10.91 -2.96 13.24
N ASN A 114 -10.75 -4.26 12.96
CA ASN A 114 -11.88 -5.17 12.73
C ASN A 114 -12.77 -5.39 13.96
N GLY A 115 -12.22 -5.12 15.15
CA GLY A 115 -12.98 -5.23 16.41
C GLY A 115 -14.00 -4.10 16.61
N CYS A 116 -13.87 -2.99 15.93
CA CYS A 116 -14.76 -1.83 16.08
C CYS A 116 -15.51 -1.48 14.79
N CYS A 117 -14.90 -1.72 13.65
CA CYS A 117 -15.20 -0.93 12.47
C CYS A 117 -15.25 -1.81 11.21
N ASP A 118 -15.85 -1.28 10.16
CA ASP A 118 -15.81 -1.90 8.83
C ASP A 118 -14.60 -1.35 8.06
N VAL A 119 -13.74 -2.26 7.57
CA VAL A 119 -12.46 -1.89 6.95
C VAL A 119 -12.56 -1.91 5.43
N TYR A 120 -12.14 -0.82 4.81
CA TYR A 120 -12.06 -0.64 3.37
C TYR A 120 -10.62 -0.28 2.99
N ALA A 121 -9.93 -1.13 2.26
CA ALA A 121 -8.55 -0.91 1.84
C ALA A 121 -8.43 -1.08 0.32
N PRO A 122 -8.24 0.02 -0.45
CA PRO A 122 -8.10 -0.09 -1.89
C PRO A 122 -6.74 -0.66 -2.29
N ARG A 123 -6.69 -1.39 -3.41
CA ARG A 123 -5.46 -1.61 -4.17
C ARG A 123 -5.24 -0.41 -5.07
N TYR A 124 -4.01 -0.01 -5.21
CA TYR A 124 -3.65 1.12 -6.07
C TYR A 124 -2.29 0.84 -6.74
N ARG A 125 -1.97 1.53 -7.80
CA ARG A 125 -0.68 1.43 -8.48
C ARG A 125 0.41 2.04 -7.62
N GLN A 126 0.82 1.30 -6.57
CA GLN A 126 1.83 1.75 -5.61
C GLN A 126 3.08 2.23 -6.33
N ALA A 127 3.63 3.37 -5.91
CA ALA A 127 4.96 3.77 -6.35
C ALA A 127 6.02 2.80 -5.77
N THR A 128 7.03 2.43 -6.56
CA THR A 128 8.13 1.61 -6.04
C THR A 128 8.82 2.31 -4.87
N LEU A 129 9.33 1.54 -3.91
CA LEU A 129 10.00 2.09 -2.72
C LEU A 129 11.11 3.10 -3.07
N TYR A 130 11.79 2.92 -4.21
CA TYR A 130 12.81 3.85 -4.68
C TYR A 130 12.27 5.26 -4.92
N SER A 131 11.00 5.43 -5.28
CA SER A 131 10.37 6.72 -5.58
C SER A 131 10.52 7.75 -4.45
N PHE A 132 10.59 7.29 -3.19
CA PHE A 132 10.77 8.15 -2.02
C PHE A 132 12.19 8.73 -1.89
N THR A 133 13.14 8.18 -2.61
CA THR A 133 14.56 8.59 -2.57
C THR A 133 15.06 9.12 -3.91
N ASP A 134 14.20 9.18 -4.92
CA ASP A 134 14.55 9.70 -6.23
C ASP A 134 14.87 11.19 -6.16
N THR A 135 16.09 11.54 -6.58
CA THR A 135 16.59 12.91 -6.65
C THR A 135 16.88 13.35 -8.08
N SER A 136 16.35 12.61 -9.06
CA SER A 136 16.54 12.94 -10.47
C SER A 136 15.93 14.30 -10.82
N GLU A 137 16.55 15.03 -11.75
CA GLU A 137 16.02 16.31 -12.25
C GLU A 137 14.65 16.12 -12.94
N VAL A 138 14.39 14.92 -13.49
CA VAL A 138 13.14 14.54 -14.15
C VAL A 138 12.02 14.26 -13.15
N LYS A 139 12.37 14.08 -11.84
CA LYS A 139 11.42 13.82 -10.76
C LYS A 139 10.52 12.60 -11.01
N ASN A 140 11.12 11.53 -11.46
CA ASN A 140 10.42 10.28 -11.77
C ASN A 140 9.65 9.73 -10.58
N GLY A 141 10.26 9.75 -9.38
CA GLY A 141 9.63 9.33 -8.14
C GLY A 141 8.42 10.17 -7.76
N GLU A 142 8.49 11.50 -7.94
CA GLU A 142 7.36 12.41 -7.69
C GLU A 142 6.18 12.10 -8.62
N GLN A 143 6.45 11.82 -9.90
CA GLN A 143 5.42 11.43 -10.87
C GLN A 143 4.77 10.09 -10.51
N ALA A 144 5.56 9.12 -10.04
CA ALA A 144 5.05 7.82 -9.60
C ALA A 144 4.16 7.94 -8.35
N LEU A 145 4.56 8.79 -7.39
CA LEU A 145 3.78 9.07 -6.19
C LEU A 145 2.48 9.80 -6.52
N GLU A 146 2.51 10.75 -7.45
CA GLU A 146 1.30 11.45 -7.90
C GLU A 146 0.30 10.50 -8.58
N LEU A 147 0.78 9.53 -9.37
CA LEU A 147 -0.07 8.52 -9.97
C LEU A 147 -0.74 7.65 -8.88
N ALA A 148 0.03 7.19 -7.90
CA ALA A 148 -0.49 6.41 -6.77
C ALA A 148 -1.51 7.21 -5.95
N TYR A 149 -1.23 8.48 -5.68
CA TYR A 149 -2.15 9.39 -4.99
C TYR A 149 -3.48 9.55 -5.74
N ASN A 150 -3.44 9.68 -7.06
CA ASN A 150 -4.66 9.82 -7.86
C ASN A 150 -5.53 8.57 -7.83
N ASP A 151 -4.93 7.37 -7.76
CA ASP A 151 -5.67 6.12 -7.56
C ASP A 151 -6.34 6.10 -6.18
N VAL A 152 -5.59 6.38 -5.11
CA VAL A 152 -6.13 6.45 -3.73
C VAL A 152 -7.25 7.47 -3.62
N LYS A 153 -7.09 8.64 -4.24
CA LYS A 153 -8.12 9.69 -4.28
C LYS A 153 -9.39 9.22 -5.00
N THR A 154 -9.23 8.45 -6.08
CA THR A 154 -10.35 7.87 -6.82
C THR A 154 -11.06 6.80 -5.99
N ALA A 155 -10.30 5.93 -5.33
CA ALA A 155 -10.84 4.94 -4.41
C ALA A 155 -11.60 5.57 -3.24
N PHE A 156 -11.03 6.63 -2.63
CA PHE A 156 -11.67 7.32 -1.54
C PHE A 156 -12.98 7.98 -1.96
N ARG A 157 -13.02 8.57 -3.15
CA ARG A 157 -14.26 9.13 -3.69
C ARG A 157 -15.31 8.05 -3.91
N TYR A 158 -14.92 6.91 -4.48
CA TYR A 158 -15.80 5.76 -4.67
C TYR A 158 -16.33 5.23 -3.33
N PHE A 159 -15.46 5.11 -2.32
CA PHE A 159 -15.84 4.70 -0.96
C PHE A 159 -16.92 5.62 -0.38
N ILE A 160 -16.73 6.94 -0.43
CA ILE A 160 -17.71 7.90 0.09
C ILE A 160 -19.05 7.81 -0.64
N GLU A 161 -19.01 7.62 -1.96
CA GLU A 161 -20.23 7.65 -2.80
C GLU A 161 -21.00 6.33 -2.78
N ASN A 162 -20.34 5.18 -2.52
CA ASN A 162 -20.94 3.86 -2.71
C ASN A 162 -20.95 2.96 -1.48
N TYR A 163 -20.06 3.18 -0.52
CA TYR A 163 -19.92 2.29 0.64
C TYR A 163 -20.22 2.97 1.99
N ASN A 164 -19.78 4.21 2.19
CA ASN A 164 -19.81 4.84 3.51
C ASN A 164 -21.24 5.18 4.02
N ASP A 165 -22.18 5.47 3.13
CA ASP A 165 -23.59 5.82 3.45
C ASP A 165 -23.72 6.91 4.55
N GLY A 166 -22.79 7.88 4.54
CA GLY A 166 -22.78 9.00 5.50
C GLY A 166 -22.36 8.64 6.93
N ARG A 167 -21.81 7.44 7.15
CA ARG A 167 -21.29 7.00 8.45
C ARG A 167 -20.01 7.78 8.81
N PRO A 168 -19.73 8.01 10.11
CA PRO A 168 -18.40 8.45 10.52
C PRO A 168 -17.32 7.51 10.04
N PHE A 169 -16.16 8.05 9.66
CA PHE A 169 -15.05 7.20 9.24
C PHE A 169 -13.70 7.67 9.79
N ILE A 170 -12.77 6.74 9.86
CA ILE A 170 -11.37 6.95 10.18
C ILE A 170 -10.58 6.86 8.87
N LEU A 171 -9.76 7.87 8.58
CA LEU A 171 -8.76 7.79 7.54
C LEU A 171 -7.46 7.30 8.19
N ALA A 172 -7.07 6.08 7.89
CA ALA A 172 -5.86 5.45 8.40
C ALA A 172 -4.87 5.22 7.27
N GLY A 173 -3.59 5.36 7.55
CA GLY A 173 -2.53 5.15 6.57
C GLY A 173 -1.20 4.87 7.24
N HIS A 174 -0.30 4.24 6.50
CA HIS A 174 1.05 3.94 6.95
C HIS A 174 2.08 4.42 5.93
#